data_c7a031ce9344dda4dcedbe9ebafdb01c
#
_entry.id   c7a031ce9344dda4dcedbe9ebafdb01c
#
_cell.length_a   1.000
_cell.length_b   1.000
_cell.length_c   1.000
_cell.angle_alpha   90.00
_cell.angle_beta   90.00
_cell.angle_gamma   90.00
#
_symmetry.space_group_name_H-M   'P 1'
#
loop_
_entity.id
_entity.type
_entity.pdbx_description
1 polymer ?
#
loop_
_entity_poly.entity_id
_entity_poly.type
_entity_poly.pdbx_seq_one_letter_code
_entity_poly.pdbx_strand_id
1 'polypeptide(L)'
;MAEKIIEFDAMEQAVSLFGSFDENVKMIEGEYDVSIISRGSELKVCGDIENVDKAVRALNSMLMLINKGEQLTQQNVRYVLTLVNEGNEDKISSMGSGSICISSKGRPVKPKTLGQKKYCDAIMNNTITFGIGPAGTGKTYLAVAMAVTAFRAKEVDRIILTRPAVEAGEKLGFLPGDLQSKVDPYLRPLYDALFDMLGAESFQRYQERGAIEVAPLAYMRGRTLDDSFIILDEAQNTTPEQMKMFLTRLGFNSKMVITGDITQIDLPDGKKSELKKVMHILRNVNDIAICKFDKKDVVRHKLVQDIVNAYQKYEEDKNNGRS
;
A
#
# COMPACT_ATOMS: atom_id res chain seq x y z
N MET A 1 -31.51 -26.07 -0.08
CA MET A 1 -30.07 -26.31 0.15
C MET A 1 -29.46 -26.76 -1.17
N ALA A 2 -28.43 -26.09 -1.59
CA ALA A 2 -27.63 -26.45 -2.76
C ALA A 2 -26.35 -27.13 -2.31
N GLU A 3 -25.78 -27.95 -3.19
CA GLU A 3 -24.53 -28.63 -2.99
C GLU A 3 -23.66 -28.48 -4.24
N LYS A 4 -22.37 -28.10 -4.08
CA LYS A 4 -21.39 -28.10 -5.15
C LYS A 4 -20.11 -28.78 -4.69
N ILE A 5 -19.45 -29.46 -5.63
CA ILE A 5 -18.18 -30.15 -5.40
C ILE A 5 -17.07 -29.40 -6.15
N ILE A 6 -15.94 -29.22 -5.52
CA ILE A 6 -14.70 -28.70 -6.09
C ILE A 6 -13.65 -29.80 -5.95
N GLU A 7 -12.97 -30.11 -7.03
CA GLU A 7 -11.85 -31.06 -7.06
C GLU A 7 -10.52 -30.31 -7.01
N PHE A 8 -9.50 -30.92 -6.38
CA PHE A 8 -8.14 -30.42 -6.40
C PHE A 8 -7.16 -31.52 -6.81
N ASP A 9 -6.13 -31.12 -7.54
CA ASP A 9 -5.19 -32.04 -8.20
C ASP A 9 -4.18 -32.67 -7.23
N ALA A 10 -3.93 -32.02 -6.08
CA ALA A 10 -2.91 -32.48 -5.13
C ALA A 10 -3.31 -32.18 -3.68
N MET A 11 -2.95 -33.09 -2.77
CA MET A 11 -3.18 -32.94 -1.32
C MET A 11 -2.50 -31.67 -0.75
N GLU A 12 -1.38 -31.22 -1.34
CA GLU A 12 -0.67 -30.00 -0.96
C GLU A 12 -1.51 -28.74 -1.19
N GLN A 13 -2.35 -28.73 -2.24
CA GLN A 13 -3.29 -27.64 -2.50
C GLN A 13 -4.36 -27.58 -1.40
N ALA A 14 -4.87 -28.74 -0.93
CA ALA A 14 -5.82 -28.80 0.16
C ALA A 14 -5.22 -28.22 1.44
N VAL A 15 -4.01 -28.65 1.82
CA VAL A 15 -3.32 -28.16 3.02
C VAL A 15 -3.14 -26.63 2.95
N SER A 16 -2.72 -26.12 1.78
CA SER A 16 -2.55 -24.68 1.56
C SER A 16 -3.88 -23.93 1.60
N LEU A 17 -4.95 -24.52 1.05
CA LEU A 17 -6.28 -23.94 1.01
C LEU A 17 -6.90 -23.84 2.39
N PHE A 18 -6.77 -24.90 3.20
CA PHE A 18 -7.32 -24.95 4.56
C PHE A 18 -6.58 -23.99 5.51
N GLY A 19 -5.26 -23.85 5.33
CA GLY A 19 -4.41 -23.07 6.24
C GLY A 19 -4.24 -23.74 7.60
N SER A 20 -3.63 -23.04 8.54
CA SER A 20 -3.41 -23.54 9.90
C SER A 20 -4.74 -23.71 10.64
N PHE A 21 -5.02 -24.90 11.16
CA PHE A 21 -6.26 -25.19 11.90
C PHE A 21 -7.55 -24.86 11.13
N ASP A 22 -7.55 -25.05 9.81
CA ASP A 22 -8.66 -24.78 8.90
C ASP A 22 -9.15 -23.32 8.90
N GLU A 23 -8.27 -22.39 9.26
CA GLU A 23 -8.63 -20.98 9.45
C GLU A 23 -9.19 -20.33 8.19
N ASN A 24 -8.68 -20.69 7.00
CA ASN A 24 -9.14 -20.13 5.74
C ASN A 24 -10.55 -20.62 5.38
N VAL A 25 -10.82 -21.91 5.58
CA VAL A 25 -12.14 -22.50 5.34
C VAL A 25 -13.17 -21.93 6.31
N LYS A 26 -12.83 -21.83 7.61
CA LYS A 26 -13.69 -21.21 8.62
C LYS A 26 -14.03 -19.76 8.29
N MET A 27 -13.12 -19.03 7.65
CA MET A 27 -13.40 -17.66 7.19
C MET A 27 -14.45 -17.65 6.08
N ILE A 28 -14.41 -18.59 5.14
CA ILE A 28 -15.38 -18.72 4.05
C ILE A 28 -16.75 -19.14 4.60
N GLU A 29 -16.75 -20.15 5.49
CA GLU A 29 -17.99 -20.64 6.15
C GLU A 29 -18.68 -19.51 6.92
N GLY A 30 -17.91 -18.73 7.70
CA GLY A 30 -18.43 -17.60 8.47
C GLY A 30 -18.89 -16.43 7.62
N GLU A 31 -18.28 -16.16 6.45
CA GLU A 31 -18.65 -15.07 5.56
C GLU A 31 -19.92 -15.37 4.76
N TYR A 32 -20.09 -16.64 4.32
CA TYR A 32 -21.17 -17.00 3.42
C TYR A 32 -22.23 -17.91 4.06
N ASP A 33 -22.12 -18.23 5.33
CA ASP A 33 -23.05 -19.15 6.03
C ASP A 33 -23.23 -20.48 5.27
N VAL A 34 -22.12 -21.13 4.96
CA VAL A 34 -22.03 -22.43 4.27
C VAL A 34 -21.25 -23.42 5.12
N SER A 35 -21.43 -24.72 4.83
CA SER A 35 -20.61 -25.78 5.39
C SER A 35 -19.70 -26.37 4.33
N ILE A 36 -18.39 -26.53 4.64
CA ILE A 36 -17.37 -27.04 3.72
C ILE A 36 -16.78 -28.32 4.30
N ILE A 37 -16.98 -29.43 3.60
CA ILE A 37 -16.54 -30.76 4.04
C ILE A 37 -15.53 -31.31 3.04
N SER A 38 -14.35 -31.69 3.52
CA SER A 38 -13.32 -32.36 2.70
C SER A 38 -13.51 -33.88 2.72
N ARG A 39 -13.45 -34.49 1.54
CA ARG A 39 -13.44 -35.97 1.37
C ARG A 39 -12.44 -36.34 0.28
N GLY A 40 -11.28 -36.84 0.67
CA GLY A 40 -10.22 -37.17 -0.28
C GLY A 40 -9.73 -35.94 -1.05
N SER A 41 -9.88 -35.98 -2.39
CA SER A 41 -9.51 -34.86 -3.29
C SER A 41 -10.66 -33.91 -3.59
N GLU A 42 -11.77 -34.00 -2.86
CA GLU A 42 -12.98 -33.21 -3.10
C GLU A 42 -13.33 -32.32 -1.92
N LEU A 43 -13.82 -31.12 -2.21
CA LEU A 43 -14.47 -30.22 -1.27
C LEU A 43 -15.96 -30.12 -1.62
N LYS A 44 -16.79 -30.52 -0.69
CA LYS A 44 -18.22 -30.41 -0.78
C LYS A 44 -18.67 -29.15 -0.05
N VAL A 45 -19.31 -28.22 -0.77
CA VAL A 45 -19.85 -26.96 -0.23
C VAL A 45 -21.37 -27.07 -0.18
N CYS A 46 -21.96 -26.89 1.01
CA CYS A 46 -23.40 -27.02 1.26
C CYS A 46 -23.97 -25.75 1.90
N GLY A 47 -25.14 -25.28 1.45
CA GLY A 47 -25.80 -24.09 1.97
C GLY A 47 -26.91 -23.59 1.05
N ASP A 48 -27.24 -22.32 1.16
CA ASP A 48 -28.15 -21.67 0.21
C ASP A 48 -27.46 -21.44 -1.13
N ILE A 49 -28.22 -21.49 -2.23
CA ILE A 49 -27.67 -21.52 -3.60
C ILE A 49 -26.75 -20.32 -3.89
N GLU A 50 -27.15 -19.10 -3.51
CA GLU A 50 -26.33 -17.89 -3.73
C GLU A 50 -25.05 -17.90 -2.91
N ASN A 51 -25.12 -18.37 -1.67
CA ASN A 51 -24.00 -18.46 -0.75
C ASN A 51 -23.00 -19.54 -1.19
N VAL A 52 -23.50 -20.70 -1.64
CA VAL A 52 -22.70 -21.78 -2.22
C VAL A 52 -21.98 -21.29 -3.46
N ASP A 53 -22.63 -20.52 -4.35
CA ASP A 53 -22.00 -19.96 -5.54
C ASP A 53 -20.85 -18.99 -5.21
N LYS A 54 -21.05 -18.12 -4.22
CA LYS A 54 -19.99 -17.22 -3.75
C LYS A 54 -18.83 -17.98 -3.12
N ALA A 55 -19.12 -18.95 -2.25
CA ALA A 55 -18.09 -19.79 -1.61
C ALA A 55 -17.26 -20.56 -2.64
N VAL A 56 -17.90 -21.14 -3.65
CA VAL A 56 -17.22 -21.85 -4.75
C VAL A 56 -16.33 -20.90 -5.56
N ARG A 57 -16.78 -19.69 -5.89
CA ARG A 57 -15.97 -18.69 -6.57
C ARG A 57 -14.76 -18.26 -5.73
N ALA A 58 -14.94 -18.11 -4.41
CA ALA A 58 -13.85 -17.79 -3.50
C ALA A 58 -12.82 -18.92 -3.44
N LEU A 59 -13.25 -20.17 -3.28
CA LEU A 59 -12.36 -21.33 -3.26
C LEU A 59 -11.59 -21.50 -4.57
N ASN A 60 -12.24 -21.36 -5.72
CA ASN A 60 -11.58 -21.40 -7.03
C ASN A 60 -10.54 -20.29 -7.20
N SER A 61 -10.84 -19.09 -6.72
CA SER A 61 -9.92 -17.95 -6.73
C SER A 61 -8.69 -18.20 -5.85
N MET A 62 -8.88 -18.82 -4.69
CA MET A 62 -7.77 -19.22 -3.81
C MET A 62 -6.92 -20.33 -4.41
N LEU A 63 -7.52 -21.35 -5.03
CA LEU A 63 -6.81 -22.39 -5.76
C LEU A 63 -5.99 -21.80 -6.91
N MET A 64 -6.52 -20.83 -7.63
CA MET A 64 -5.78 -20.10 -8.66
C MET A 64 -4.53 -19.41 -8.08
N LEU A 65 -4.61 -18.79 -6.91
CA LEU A 65 -3.45 -18.17 -6.25
C LEU A 65 -2.41 -19.22 -5.84
N ILE A 66 -2.86 -20.34 -5.26
CA ILE A 66 -1.98 -21.47 -4.88
C ILE A 66 -1.25 -22.01 -6.12
N ASN A 67 -1.96 -22.22 -7.23
CA ASN A 67 -1.39 -22.72 -8.49
C ASN A 67 -0.35 -21.77 -9.10
N LYS A 68 -0.44 -20.47 -8.79
CA LYS A 68 0.58 -19.47 -9.13
C LYS A 68 1.76 -19.42 -8.15
N GLY A 69 1.80 -20.33 -7.17
CA GLY A 69 2.84 -20.36 -6.13
C GLY A 69 2.69 -19.28 -5.07
N GLU A 70 1.50 -18.66 -4.94
CA GLU A 70 1.25 -17.70 -3.88
C GLU A 70 0.88 -18.42 -2.56
N GLN A 71 1.49 -17.99 -1.47
CA GLN A 71 1.11 -18.44 -0.15
C GLN A 71 -0.17 -17.74 0.30
N LEU A 72 -1.21 -18.49 0.64
CA LEU A 72 -2.44 -17.92 1.19
C LEU A 72 -2.18 -17.42 2.61
N THR A 73 -2.29 -16.13 2.79
CA THR A 73 -2.34 -15.49 4.11
C THR A 73 -3.80 -15.13 4.42
N GLN A 74 -4.16 -15.02 5.68
CA GLN A 74 -5.51 -14.54 6.07
C GLN A 74 -5.92 -13.25 5.36
N GLN A 75 -4.94 -12.38 5.06
CA GLN A 75 -5.15 -11.16 4.33
C GLN A 75 -5.54 -11.40 2.87
N ASN A 76 -4.86 -12.34 2.20
CA ASN A 76 -5.19 -12.71 0.82
C ASN A 76 -6.59 -13.31 0.77
N VAL A 77 -6.94 -14.17 1.73
CA VAL A 77 -8.28 -14.78 1.85
C VAL A 77 -9.34 -13.69 1.96
N ARG A 78 -9.21 -12.74 2.89
CA ARG A 78 -10.16 -11.63 3.05
C ARG A 78 -10.30 -10.78 1.80
N TYR A 79 -9.18 -10.52 1.13
CA TYR A 79 -9.22 -9.77 -0.11
C TYR A 79 -9.97 -10.50 -1.22
N VAL A 80 -9.78 -11.83 -1.33
CA VAL A 80 -10.55 -12.68 -2.25
C VAL A 80 -12.04 -12.62 -1.93
N LEU A 81 -12.43 -12.77 -0.66
CA LEU A 81 -13.84 -12.67 -0.23
C LEU A 81 -14.45 -11.31 -0.61
N THR A 82 -13.71 -10.21 -0.41
CA THR A 82 -14.15 -8.87 -0.81
C THR A 82 -14.38 -8.79 -2.32
N LEU A 83 -13.46 -9.31 -3.14
CA LEU A 83 -13.59 -9.28 -4.60
C LEU A 83 -14.77 -10.14 -5.09
N VAL A 84 -15.01 -11.30 -4.49
CA VAL A 84 -16.13 -12.18 -4.81
C VAL A 84 -17.46 -11.50 -4.46
N ASN A 85 -17.56 -10.85 -3.30
CA ASN A 85 -18.76 -10.09 -2.90
C ASN A 85 -19.08 -8.95 -3.88
N GLU A 86 -18.08 -8.44 -4.59
CA GLU A 86 -18.23 -7.38 -5.59
C GLU A 86 -18.36 -7.89 -7.02
N GLY A 87 -18.26 -9.20 -7.26
CA GLY A 87 -18.23 -9.78 -8.60
C GLY A 87 -16.99 -9.39 -9.42
N ASN A 88 -15.86 -9.20 -8.77
CA ASN A 88 -14.60 -8.77 -9.35
C ASN A 88 -13.47 -9.82 -9.27
N GLU A 89 -13.79 -11.07 -8.97
CA GLU A 89 -12.83 -12.18 -8.80
C GLU A 89 -12.00 -12.47 -10.04
N ASP A 90 -12.52 -12.22 -11.24
CA ASP A 90 -11.76 -12.37 -12.50
C ASP A 90 -10.46 -11.57 -12.51
N LYS A 91 -10.42 -10.47 -11.77
CA LYS A 91 -9.25 -9.61 -11.64
C LYS A 91 -8.13 -10.22 -10.81
N ILE A 92 -8.42 -11.28 -10.02
CA ILE A 92 -7.40 -12.02 -9.27
C ILE A 92 -6.40 -12.68 -10.21
N SER A 93 -6.86 -13.08 -11.40
CA SER A 93 -5.98 -13.64 -12.43
C SER A 93 -4.90 -12.65 -12.89
N SER A 94 -5.17 -11.35 -12.83
CA SER A 94 -4.24 -10.29 -13.20
C SER A 94 -3.26 -9.91 -12.08
N MET A 95 -3.46 -10.39 -10.86
CA MET A 95 -2.47 -10.28 -9.78
C MET A 95 -1.29 -11.19 -10.13
N GLY A 96 -0.25 -10.60 -10.68
CA GLY A 96 0.92 -11.35 -11.14
C GLY A 96 1.76 -11.89 -9.99
N SER A 97 2.46 -12.99 -10.24
CA SER A 97 3.42 -13.63 -9.33
C SER A 97 4.73 -12.84 -9.15
N GLY A 98 4.87 -11.67 -9.78
CA GLY A 98 6.11 -10.89 -9.78
C GLY A 98 6.39 -10.21 -8.44
N SER A 99 7.58 -10.44 -7.88
CA SER A 99 8.08 -9.68 -6.74
C SER A 99 8.70 -8.37 -7.22
N ILE A 100 8.40 -7.26 -6.56
CA ILE A 100 9.03 -5.95 -6.82
C ILE A 100 10.51 -6.02 -6.44
N CYS A 101 10.76 -6.46 -5.22
CA CYS A 101 12.10 -6.69 -4.70
C CYS A 101 12.08 -7.75 -3.60
N ILE A 102 13.27 -8.11 -3.14
CA ILE A 102 13.46 -8.94 -1.95
C ILE A 102 13.95 -8.03 -0.83
N SER A 103 13.27 -8.08 0.32
CA SER A 103 13.65 -7.33 1.52
C SER A 103 14.97 -7.83 2.09
N SER A 104 15.58 -7.08 3.02
CA SER A 104 16.83 -7.46 3.70
C SER A 104 16.71 -8.78 4.48
N LYS A 105 15.48 -9.18 4.84
CA LYS A 105 15.16 -10.44 5.52
C LYS A 105 14.85 -11.60 4.57
N GLY A 106 15.13 -11.46 3.28
CA GLY A 106 14.86 -12.48 2.26
C GLY A 106 13.38 -12.65 1.89
N ARG A 107 12.48 -11.75 2.30
CA ARG A 107 11.05 -11.84 2.01
C ARG A 107 10.71 -11.10 0.72
N PRO A 108 9.94 -11.72 -0.20
CA PRO A 108 9.51 -11.04 -1.41
C PRO A 108 8.50 -9.92 -1.08
N VAL A 109 8.73 -8.74 -1.63
CA VAL A 109 7.80 -7.61 -1.58
C VAL A 109 6.95 -7.65 -2.84
N LYS A 110 5.64 -7.80 -2.67
CA LYS A 110 4.67 -7.93 -3.76
C LYS A 110 3.46 -7.03 -3.53
N PRO A 111 2.79 -6.55 -4.59
CA PRO A 111 1.46 -5.96 -4.46
C PRO A 111 0.48 -7.01 -3.92
N LYS A 112 -0.27 -6.64 -2.89
CA LYS A 112 -1.26 -7.51 -2.23
C LYS A 112 -2.69 -7.23 -2.67
N THR A 113 -2.90 -6.13 -3.39
CA THR A 113 -4.21 -5.73 -3.93
C THR A 113 -4.07 -5.26 -5.37
N LEU A 114 -5.19 -5.19 -6.09
CA LEU A 114 -5.24 -4.68 -7.46
C LEU A 114 -4.85 -3.19 -7.53
N GLY A 115 -5.26 -2.40 -6.51
CA GLY A 115 -4.87 -1.01 -6.40
C GLY A 115 -3.36 -0.86 -6.25
N GLN A 116 -2.75 -1.68 -5.40
CA GLN A 116 -1.30 -1.73 -5.24
C GLN A 116 -0.57 -2.13 -6.52
N LYS A 117 -1.09 -3.14 -7.24
CA LYS A 117 -0.52 -3.54 -8.53
C LYS A 117 -0.57 -2.42 -9.55
N LYS A 118 -1.75 -1.80 -9.75
CA LYS A 118 -1.90 -0.66 -10.66
C LYS A 118 -0.96 0.50 -10.32
N TYR A 119 -0.74 0.73 -9.04
CA TYR A 119 0.18 1.75 -8.57
C TYR A 119 1.64 1.42 -8.93
N CYS A 120 2.08 0.20 -8.70
CA CYS A 120 3.42 -0.23 -9.10
C CYS A 120 3.61 -0.16 -10.62
N ASP A 121 2.61 -0.62 -11.40
CA ASP A 121 2.63 -0.53 -12.86
C ASP A 121 2.68 0.95 -13.33
N ALA A 122 1.96 1.85 -12.66
CA ALA A 122 1.99 3.27 -12.95
C ALA A 122 3.37 3.89 -12.67
N ILE A 123 4.01 3.53 -11.55
CA ILE A 123 5.38 3.99 -11.22
C ILE A 123 6.38 3.51 -12.26
N MET A 124 6.27 2.28 -12.76
CA MET A 124 7.16 1.79 -13.81
C MET A 124 7.02 2.59 -15.11
N ASN A 125 5.78 2.89 -15.50
CA ASN A 125 5.46 3.40 -16.83
C ASN A 125 5.35 4.92 -16.94
N ASN A 126 5.49 5.66 -15.84
CA ASN A 126 5.39 7.13 -15.84
C ASN A 126 6.54 7.78 -15.08
N THR A 127 6.88 9.00 -15.45
CA THR A 127 7.90 9.80 -14.78
C THR A 127 7.39 10.35 -13.44
N ILE A 128 6.13 10.78 -13.36
CA ILE A 128 5.52 11.26 -12.11
C ILE A 128 4.31 10.39 -11.78
N THR A 129 4.24 9.88 -10.56
CA THR A 129 3.10 9.09 -10.09
C THR A 129 2.59 9.60 -8.75
N PHE A 130 1.29 9.89 -8.68
CA PHE A 130 0.59 10.18 -7.44
C PHE A 130 -0.07 8.92 -6.91
N GLY A 131 0.22 8.55 -5.66
CA GLY A 131 -0.42 7.46 -4.91
C GLY A 131 -1.25 8.04 -3.76
N ILE A 132 -2.58 8.13 -3.94
CA ILE A 132 -3.46 8.86 -3.02
C ILE A 132 -4.53 7.94 -2.44
N GLY A 133 -4.69 7.96 -1.14
CA GLY A 133 -5.72 7.19 -0.45
C GLY A 133 -5.43 6.95 1.03
N PRO A 134 -6.25 6.13 1.71
CA PRO A 134 -6.19 5.95 3.15
C PRO A 134 -4.84 5.44 3.66
N ALA A 135 -4.55 5.72 4.93
CA ALA A 135 -3.40 5.13 5.60
C ALA A 135 -3.50 3.59 5.64
N GLY A 136 -2.34 2.90 5.54
CA GLY A 136 -2.29 1.44 5.54
C GLY A 136 -2.50 0.77 4.18
N THR A 137 -2.60 1.53 3.08
CA THR A 137 -2.67 0.98 1.71
C THR A 137 -1.28 0.68 1.12
N GLY A 138 -0.20 0.91 1.86
CA GLY A 138 1.16 0.56 1.45
C GLY A 138 1.81 1.53 0.44
N LYS A 139 1.24 2.72 0.21
CA LYS A 139 1.71 3.72 -0.76
C LYS A 139 3.21 3.99 -0.65
N THR A 140 3.64 4.45 0.51
CA THR A 140 5.03 4.81 0.78
C THR A 140 5.95 3.60 0.74
N TYR A 141 5.52 2.49 1.34
CA TYR A 141 6.29 1.24 1.37
C TYR A 141 6.56 0.70 -0.05
N LEU A 142 5.53 0.67 -0.91
CA LEU A 142 5.67 0.23 -2.30
C LEU A 142 6.50 1.21 -3.14
N ALA A 143 6.35 2.53 -2.92
CA ALA A 143 7.20 3.53 -3.57
C ALA A 143 8.68 3.32 -3.23
N VAL A 144 9.00 3.06 -1.94
CA VAL A 144 10.37 2.75 -1.52
C VAL A 144 10.88 1.45 -2.12
N ALA A 145 10.03 0.40 -2.19
CA ALA A 145 10.40 -0.86 -2.84
C ALA A 145 10.73 -0.66 -4.33
N MET A 146 9.94 0.14 -5.05
CA MET A 146 10.19 0.49 -6.45
C MET A 146 11.48 1.31 -6.61
N ALA A 147 11.72 2.28 -5.72
CA ALA A 147 12.94 3.07 -5.71
C ALA A 147 14.20 2.21 -5.50
N VAL A 148 14.14 1.29 -4.55
CA VAL A 148 15.26 0.35 -4.28
C VAL A 148 15.49 -0.58 -5.47
N THR A 149 14.42 -1.00 -6.16
CA THR A 149 14.53 -1.82 -7.37
C THR A 149 15.23 -1.06 -8.48
N ALA A 150 14.78 0.16 -8.80
CA ALA A 150 15.40 1.01 -9.82
C ALA A 150 16.87 1.34 -9.48
N PHE A 151 17.17 1.60 -8.21
CA PHE A 151 18.52 1.86 -7.74
C PHE A 151 19.45 0.63 -7.88
N ARG A 152 18.96 -0.57 -7.51
CA ARG A 152 19.71 -1.83 -7.69
C ARG A 152 19.92 -2.17 -9.16
N ALA A 153 18.96 -1.85 -10.02
CA ALA A 153 19.06 -2.00 -11.46
C ALA A 153 19.95 -0.95 -12.15
N LYS A 154 20.42 0.05 -11.39
CA LYS A 154 21.18 1.20 -11.90
C LYS A 154 20.42 2.04 -12.94
N GLU A 155 19.11 2.06 -12.82
CA GLU A 155 18.25 2.97 -13.59
C GLU A 155 18.32 4.39 -13.05
N VAL A 156 18.65 4.53 -11.76
CA VAL A 156 18.92 5.79 -11.07
C VAL A 156 20.14 5.66 -10.18
N ASP A 157 20.83 6.77 -9.95
CA ASP A 157 22.04 6.81 -9.12
C ASP A 157 21.72 7.16 -7.65
N ARG A 158 20.54 7.75 -7.40
CA ARG A 158 20.16 8.22 -6.06
C ARG A 158 18.71 7.93 -5.72
N ILE A 159 18.45 7.73 -4.44
CA ILE A 159 17.11 7.72 -3.85
C ILE A 159 16.97 8.92 -2.92
N ILE A 160 15.97 9.77 -3.14
CA ILE A 160 15.72 10.95 -2.33
C ILE A 160 14.31 10.83 -1.75
N LEU A 161 14.23 10.72 -0.42
CA LEU A 161 12.96 10.67 0.31
C LEU A 161 12.77 11.98 1.05
N THR A 162 11.61 12.57 0.87
CA THR A 162 11.28 13.83 1.52
C THR A 162 9.87 13.83 2.08
N ARG A 163 9.67 14.59 3.13
CA ARG A 163 8.38 14.77 3.80
C ARG A 163 8.23 16.23 4.24
N PRO A 164 7.04 16.83 4.17
CA PRO A 164 6.81 18.12 4.79
C PRO A 164 6.99 17.98 6.30
N ALA A 165 7.79 18.87 6.88
CA ALA A 165 7.85 18.99 8.33
C ALA A 165 6.61 19.78 8.77
N VAL A 166 5.59 19.06 9.23
CA VAL A 166 4.38 19.67 9.83
C VAL A 166 4.38 19.37 11.31
N GLU A 167 4.07 20.39 12.06
CA GLU A 167 3.85 20.28 13.51
C GLU A 167 2.42 19.78 13.72
N ALA A 168 2.26 18.50 14.08
CA ALA A 168 0.98 17.98 14.57
C ALA A 168 0.70 18.57 15.97
N GLY A 169 0.22 19.82 16.01
CA GLY A 169 -0.16 20.49 17.27
C GLY A 169 1.00 20.97 18.16
N GLU A 170 2.25 20.58 17.88
CA GLU A 170 3.43 21.02 18.63
C GLU A 170 4.31 21.89 17.72
N LYS A 171 4.60 23.11 18.15
CA LYS A 171 5.52 24.00 17.42
C LYS A 171 6.93 23.39 17.50
N LEU A 172 7.61 23.20 16.35
CA LEU A 172 9.02 22.74 16.25
C LEU A 172 9.97 23.49 17.23
N GLY A 173 9.55 24.66 17.70
CA GLY A 173 10.27 25.44 18.70
C GLY A 173 10.35 24.81 20.09
N PHE A 174 9.50 23.83 20.45
CA PHE A 174 9.48 23.23 21.80
C PHE A 174 10.37 22.00 21.94
N LEU A 175 10.81 21.36 20.85
CA LEU A 175 11.72 20.24 20.94
C LEU A 175 13.16 20.73 21.17
N PRO A 176 13.91 20.18 22.16
CA PRO A 176 15.31 20.49 22.36
C PRO A 176 16.16 19.90 21.21
N GLY A 177 17.22 20.60 20.82
CA GLY A 177 18.16 20.16 19.80
C GLY A 177 18.20 21.06 18.56
N ASP A 178 19.06 20.68 17.61
CA ASP A 178 19.17 21.34 16.32
C ASP A 178 17.96 21.02 15.40
N LEU A 179 17.83 21.70 14.28
CA LEU A 179 16.69 21.52 13.37
C LEU A 179 16.61 20.07 12.86
N GLN A 180 17.73 19.40 12.67
CA GLN A 180 17.78 18.05 12.15
C GLN A 180 17.23 17.03 13.16
N SER A 181 17.64 17.13 14.41
CA SER A 181 17.13 16.26 15.48
C SER A 181 15.62 16.46 15.77
N LYS A 182 15.10 17.65 15.50
CA LYS A 182 13.67 17.96 15.62
C LYS A 182 12.82 17.37 14.49
N VAL A 183 13.38 17.22 13.30
CA VAL A 183 12.68 16.71 12.11
C VAL A 183 12.80 15.19 11.98
N ASP A 184 13.86 14.60 12.54
CA ASP A 184 14.18 13.16 12.46
C ASP A 184 13.00 12.24 12.85
N PRO A 185 12.21 12.49 13.93
CA PRO A 185 11.06 11.67 14.27
C PRO A 185 10.00 11.58 13.14
N TYR A 186 9.82 12.66 12.39
CA TYR A 186 8.84 12.70 11.29
C TYR A 186 9.33 11.92 10.06
N LEU A 187 10.63 11.72 9.91
CA LEU A 187 11.24 10.96 8.84
C LEU A 187 11.38 9.46 9.15
N ARG A 188 11.13 9.04 10.40
CA ARG A 188 11.31 7.67 10.87
C ARG A 188 10.60 6.62 10.02
N PRO A 189 9.34 6.80 9.59
CA PRO A 189 8.67 5.83 8.73
C PRO A 189 9.38 5.60 7.39
N LEU A 190 10.10 6.60 6.87
CA LEU A 190 10.89 6.48 5.65
C LEU A 190 12.16 5.66 5.88
N TYR A 191 12.82 5.88 7.02
CA TYR A 191 13.97 5.07 7.42
C TYR A 191 13.57 3.61 7.63
N ASP A 192 12.44 3.34 8.31
CA ASP A 192 11.97 1.99 8.57
C ASP A 192 11.73 1.21 7.26
N ALA A 193 11.12 1.86 6.25
CA ALA A 193 10.91 1.26 4.94
C ALA A 193 12.24 0.96 4.22
N LEU A 194 13.21 1.89 4.26
CA LEU A 194 14.53 1.67 3.68
C LEU A 194 15.31 0.55 4.40
N PHE A 195 15.23 0.50 5.73
CA PHE A 195 15.88 -0.55 6.52
C PHE A 195 15.29 -1.93 6.23
N ASP A 196 13.98 -2.04 6.04
CA ASP A 196 13.36 -3.31 5.67
C ASP A 196 13.83 -3.78 4.29
N MET A 197 14.03 -2.87 3.33
CA MET A 197 14.46 -3.21 1.97
C MET A 197 15.97 -3.47 1.84
N LEU A 198 16.81 -2.67 2.50
CA LEU A 198 18.25 -2.65 2.29
C LEU A 198 19.04 -3.29 3.44
N GLY A 199 18.46 -3.32 4.64
CA GLY A 199 19.20 -3.57 5.89
C GLY A 199 19.94 -2.32 6.37
N ALA A 200 20.19 -2.25 7.68
CA ALA A 200 20.78 -1.07 8.32
C ALA A 200 22.18 -0.74 7.78
N GLU A 201 23.06 -1.73 7.66
CA GLU A 201 24.44 -1.53 7.20
C GLU A 201 24.51 -1.01 5.76
N SER A 202 23.72 -1.60 4.85
CA SER A 202 23.71 -1.16 3.45
C SER A 202 23.12 0.25 3.31
N PHE A 203 22.05 0.55 4.05
CA PHE A 203 21.47 1.87 4.08
C PHE A 203 22.49 2.92 4.56
N GLN A 204 23.16 2.69 5.70
CA GLN A 204 24.17 3.62 6.24
C GLN A 204 25.28 3.88 5.22
N ARG A 205 25.82 2.85 4.60
CA ARG A 205 26.86 2.97 3.56
C ARG A 205 26.41 3.79 2.36
N TYR A 206 25.14 3.64 1.90
CA TYR A 206 24.60 4.44 0.78
C TYR A 206 24.32 5.88 1.19
N GLN A 207 23.87 6.10 2.43
CA GLN A 207 23.66 7.44 2.97
C GLN A 207 24.98 8.21 3.09
N GLU A 208 26.04 7.60 3.63
CA GLU A 208 27.37 8.19 3.75
C GLU A 208 27.97 8.59 2.37
N ARG A 209 27.62 7.84 1.32
CA ARG A 209 28.04 8.13 -0.06
C ARG A 209 27.13 9.13 -0.77
N GLY A 210 26.09 9.61 -0.13
CA GLY A 210 25.10 10.50 -0.74
C GLY A 210 24.21 9.85 -1.81
N ALA A 211 24.22 8.50 -1.91
CA ALA A 211 23.35 7.76 -2.83
C ALA A 211 21.93 7.63 -2.30
N ILE A 212 21.72 7.72 -0.99
CA ILE A 212 20.42 7.77 -0.34
C ILE A 212 20.37 9.02 0.55
N GLU A 213 19.35 9.82 0.35
CA GLU A 213 19.08 11.03 1.12
C GLU A 213 17.67 10.98 1.70
N VAL A 214 17.54 11.24 2.99
CA VAL A 214 16.24 11.44 3.66
C VAL A 214 16.27 12.82 4.30
N ALA A 215 15.42 13.73 3.81
CA ALA A 215 15.49 15.13 4.19
C ALA A 215 14.10 15.80 4.21
N PRO A 216 13.91 16.87 5.01
CA PRO A 216 12.70 17.69 4.95
C PRO A 216 12.49 18.30 3.57
N LEU A 217 11.22 18.48 3.18
CA LEU A 217 10.84 19.06 1.89
C LEU A 217 11.51 20.43 1.62
N ALA A 218 11.72 21.23 2.66
CA ALA A 218 12.37 22.54 2.52
C ALA A 218 13.79 22.45 1.92
N TYR A 219 14.50 21.34 2.10
CA TYR A 219 15.85 21.13 1.61
C TYR A 219 15.92 20.83 0.09
N MET A 220 14.75 20.65 -0.54
CA MET A 220 14.66 20.46 -1.99
C MET A 220 14.72 21.79 -2.76
N ARG A 221 14.55 22.92 -2.07
CA ARG A 221 14.50 24.22 -2.72
C ARG A 221 15.82 24.58 -3.43
N GLY A 222 15.72 25.05 -4.68
CA GLY A 222 16.87 25.48 -5.47
C GLY A 222 17.71 24.35 -6.07
N ARG A 223 17.27 23.10 -5.92
CA ARG A 223 17.97 21.93 -6.46
C ARG A 223 17.36 21.50 -7.81
N THR A 224 18.16 20.83 -8.62
CA THR A 224 17.72 19.97 -9.74
C THR A 224 18.15 18.55 -9.40
N LEU A 225 17.23 17.60 -9.46
CA LEU A 225 17.44 16.23 -8.99
C LEU A 225 17.51 15.32 -10.22
N ASP A 226 18.70 15.22 -10.82
CA ASP A 226 18.96 14.32 -11.94
C ASP A 226 19.28 12.91 -11.45
N ASP A 227 19.08 11.92 -12.33
CA ASP A 227 19.39 10.49 -12.12
C ASP A 227 18.88 9.96 -10.78
N SER A 228 17.69 10.40 -10.38
CA SER A 228 17.17 10.20 -9.04
C SER A 228 15.77 9.59 -9.02
N PHE A 229 15.53 8.70 -8.05
CA PHE A 229 14.18 8.30 -7.67
C PHE A 229 13.75 9.11 -6.44
N ILE A 230 12.76 9.96 -6.61
CA ILE A 230 12.38 10.97 -5.62
C ILE A 230 11.01 10.62 -5.05
N ILE A 231 10.86 10.58 -3.73
CA ILE A 231 9.59 10.29 -3.07
C ILE A 231 9.23 11.47 -2.15
N LEU A 232 8.04 12.04 -2.37
CA LEU A 232 7.42 12.97 -1.42
C LEU A 232 6.31 12.23 -0.68
N ASP A 233 6.50 12.01 0.61
CA ASP A 233 5.52 11.38 1.50
C ASP A 233 4.67 12.43 2.23
N GLU A 234 3.44 12.07 2.62
CA GLU A 234 2.46 12.92 3.30
C GLU A 234 2.21 14.26 2.57
N ALA A 235 2.08 14.19 1.26
CA ALA A 235 1.95 15.35 0.40
C ALA A 235 0.70 16.20 0.66
N GLN A 236 -0.34 15.65 1.33
CA GLN A 236 -1.51 16.42 1.77
C GLN A 236 -1.13 17.56 2.74
N ASN A 237 0.03 17.43 3.39
CA ASN A 237 0.55 18.42 4.33
C ASN A 237 1.48 19.46 3.65
N THR A 238 1.39 19.60 2.33
CA THR A 238 2.09 20.65 1.57
C THR A 238 1.16 21.80 1.22
N THR A 239 1.73 23.03 1.18
CA THR A 239 1.06 24.18 0.56
C THR A 239 1.20 24.12 -0.96
N PRO A 240 0.39 24.91 -1.72
CA PRO A 240 0.50 25.01 -3.18
C PRO A 240 1.91 25.34 -3.65
N GLU A 241 2.54 26.29 -2.95
CA GLU A 241 3.88 26.76 -3.28
C GLU A 241 4.94 25.68 -3.04
N GLN A 242 4.80 24.93 -1.95
CA GLN A 242 5.67 23.80 -1.63
C GLN A 242 5.54 22.68 -2.67
N MET A 243 4.31 22.32 -3.05
CA MET A 243 4.07 21.31 -4.06
C MET A 243 4.63 21.73 -5.42
N LYS A 244 4.35 22.95 -5.86
CA LYS A 244 4.91 23.50 -7.10
C LYS A 244 6.45 23.54 -7.05
N MET A 245 7.00 24.00 -5.94
CA MET A 245 8.45 24.02 -5.73
C MET A 245 9.03 22.62 -5.87
N PHE A 246 8.42 21.60 -5.25
CA PHE A 246 8.89 20.22 -5.30
C PHE A 246 8.81 19.62 -6.71
N LEU A 247 7.66 19.71 -7.38
CA LEU A 247 7.46 19.13 -8.72
C LEU A 247 8.45 19.72 -9.75
N THR A 248 8.85 20.99 -9.57
CA THR A 248 9.85 21.62 -10.42
C THR A 248 11.30 21.28 -10.08
N ARG A 249 11.55 20.35 -9.16
CA ARG A 249 12.89 19.77 -8.86
C ARG A 249 13.24 18.60 -9.74
N LEU A 250 12.28 18.04 -10.47
CA LEU A 250 12.49 16.91 -11.36
C LEU A 250 13.60 17.25 -12.38
N GLY A 251 14.64 16.45 -12.38
CA GLY A 251 15.74 16.53 -13.34
C GLY A 251 15.68 15.43 -14.40
N PHE A 252 16.70 15.34 -15.23
CA PHE A 252 16.79 14.31 -16.27
C PHE A 252 16.98 12.91 -15.66
N ASN A 253 16.47 11.89 -16.37
CA ASN A 253 16.55 10.47 -15.97
C ASN A 253 16.00 10.20 -14.56
N SER A 254 15.03 10.99 -14.10
CA SER A 254 14.50 10.89 -12.77
C SER A 254 13.04 10.46 -12.75
N LYS A 255 12.65 9.77 -11.67
CA LYS A 255 11.26 9.42 -11.36
C LYS A 255 10.82 10.09 -10.07
N MET A 256 9.56 10.49 -10.03
CA MET A 256 9.00 11.17 -8.87
C MET A 256 7.69 10.50 -8.45
N VAL A 257 7.61 10.11 -7.17
CA VAL A 257 6.42 9.51 -6.59
C VAL A 257 5.92 10.39 -5.45
N ILE A 258 4.64 10.74 -5.50
CA ILE A 258 3.99 11.59 -4.51
C ILE A 258 2.93 10.74 -3.79
N THR A 259 3.08 10.53 -2.48
CA THR A 259 2.11 9.81 -1.66
C THR A 259 1.36 10.76 -0.74
N GLY A 260 0.09 10.47 -0.49
CA GLY A 260 -0.71 11.30 0.40
C GLY A 260 -2.08 10.69 0.75
N ASP A 261 -2.65 11.25 1.82
CA ASP A 261 -4.01 10.94 2.27
C ASP A 261 -4.82 12.23 2.39
N ILE A 262 -5.75 12.43 1.49
CA ILE A 262 -6.59 13.66 1.48
C ILE A 262 -7.56 13.77 2.65
N THR A 263 -7.66 12.74 3.49
CA THR A 263 -8.50 12.73 4.71
C THR A 263 -7.72 13.12 5.96
N GLN A 264 -6.39 13.04 5.93
CA GLN A 264 -5.48 13.33 7.04
C GLN A 264 -4.66 14.61 6.77
N ILE A 265 -5.28 15.76 6.97
CA ILE A 265 -4.64 17.05 6.72
C ILE A 265 -4.30 17.69 8.06
N ASP A 266 -3.00 17.77 8.38
CA ASP A 266 -2.44 18.30 9.61
C ASP A 266 -1.81 19.70 9.43
N LEU A 267 -2.27 20.45 8.40
CA LEU A 267 -1.76 21.80 8.16
C LEU A 267 -2.22 22.77 9.27
N PRO A 268 -1.34 23.71 9.68
CA PRO A 268 -1.71 24.75 10.64
C PRO A 268 -2.91 25.57 10.19
N ASP A 269 -3.64 26.13 11.16
CA ASP A 269 -4.82 26.97 10.92
C ASP A 269 -4.61 28.03 9.84
N GLY A 270 -5.56 28.12 8.91
CA GLY A 270 -5.54 29.05 7.79
C GLY A 270 -4.79 28.57 6.54
N LYS A 271 -4.07 27.43 6.58
CA LYS A 271 -3.45 26.84 5.41
C LYS A 271 -4.33 25.70 4.87
N LYS A 272 -4.52 25.65 3.57
CA LYS A 272 -5.31 24.62 2.90
C LYS A 272 -4.40 23.65 2.15
N SER A 273 -4.67 22.36 2.27
CA SER A 273 -4.07 21.37 1.38
C SER A 273 -4.63 21.55 -0.02
N GLU A 274 -3.77 21.69 -1.01
CA GLU A 274 -4.19 21.77 -2.42
C GLU A 274 -3.86 20.50 -3.21
N LEU A 275 -3.54 19.40 -2.56
CA LEU A 275 -3.23 18.15 -3.24
C LEU A 275 -4.32 17.75 -4.25
N LYS A 276 -5.60 17.90 -3.88
CA LYS A 276 -6.74 17.67 -4.80
C LYS A 276 -6.70 18.59 -6.03
N LYS A 277 -6.38 19.86 -5.84
CA LYS A 277 -6.31 20.85 -6.93
C LYS A 277 -5.11 20.60 -7.84
N VAL A 278 -3.96 20.24 -7.26
CA VAL A 278 -2.76 19.87 -8.03
C VAL A 278 -3.05 18.65 -8.91
N MET A 279 -3.65 17.61 -8.37
CA MET A 279 -4.07 16.45 -9.17
C MET A 279 -5.04 16.82 -10.29
N HIS A 280 -5.97 17.76 -10.04
CA HIS A 280 -6.89 18.22 -11.08
C HIS A 280 -6.16 18.99 -12.19
N ILE A 281 -5.21 19.85 -11.83
CA ILE A 281 -4.40 20.63 -12.78
C ILE A 281 -3.56 19.70 -13.66
N LEU A 282 -2.95 18.66 -13.05
CA LEU A 282 -1.99 17.79 -13.73
C LEU A 282 -2.62 16.57 -14.43
N ARG A 283 -3.93 16.35 -14.31
CA ARG A 283 -4.61 15.15 -14.81
C ARG A 283 -4.47 14.87 -16.30
N ASN A 284 -4.22 15.89 -17.10
CA ASN A 284 -4.11 15.81 -18.55
C ASN A 284 -2.65 16.00 -19.04
N VAL A 285 -1.69 16.06 -18.12
CA VAL A 285 -0.27 16.13 -18.49
C VAL A 285 0.22 14.72 -18.77
N ASN A 286 0.78 14.52 -19.95
CA ASN A 286 1.35 13.24 -20.34
C ASN A 286 2.46 12.83 -19.38
N ASP A 287 2.62 11.53 -19.16
CA ASP A 287 3.65 10.95 -18.31
C ASP A 287 3.48 11.28 -16.79
N ILE A 288 2.25 11.67 -16.42
CA ILE A 288 1.82 11.80 -15.02
C ILE A 288 0.65 10.85 -14.78
N ALA A 289 0.83 9.93 -13.82
CA ALA A 289 -0.22 9.01 -13.39
C ALA A 289 -0.80 9.41 -12.03
N ILE A 290 -2.11 9.24 -11.86
CA ILE A 290 -2.80 9.45 -10.58
C ILE A 290 -3.51 8.17 -10.18
N CYS A 291 -2.97 7.48 -9.19
CA CYS A 291 -3.51 6.26 -8.62
C CYS A 291 -4.27 6.56 -7.33
N LYS A 292 -5.52 6.13 -7.28
CA LYS A 292 -6.37 6.26 -6.09
C LYS A 292 -6.53 4.91 -5.44
N PHE A 293 -6.25 4.86 -4.15
CA PHE A 293 -6.52 3.72 -3.28
C PHE A 293 -7.84 3.94 -2.54
N ASP A 294 -8.52 2.86 -2.27
CA ASP A 294 -9.74 2.86 -1.46
C ASP A 294 -9.59 2.00 -0.20
N LYS A 295 -10.70 1.84 0.56
CA LYS A 295 -10.69 1.04 1.81
C LYS A 295 -10.32 -0.42 1.57
N LYS A 296 -10.51 -0.96 0.37
CA LYS A 296 -10.21 -2.37 0.02
C LYS A 296 -8.71 -2.62 -0.12
N ASP A 297 -7.96 -1.56 -0.44
CA ASP A 297 -6.51 -1.62 -0.54
C ASP A 297 -5.80 -1.53 0.82
N VAL A 298 -6.54 -1.35 1.91
CA VAL A 298 -5.98 -1.27 3.26
C VAL A 298 -5.47 -2.64 3.71
N VAL A 299 -4.18 -2.68 3.97
CA VAL A 299 -3.42 -3.87 4.38
C VAL A 299 -3.03 -3.69 5.84
N ARG A 300 -3.89 -4.13 6.77
CA ARG A 300 -3.68 -3.98 8.22
C ARG A 300 -4.02 -5.26 8.97
N HIS A 301 -3.45 -5.39 10.17
CA HIS A 301 -3.87 -6.43 11.11
C HIS A 301 -5.36 -6.27 11.44
N LYS A 302 -6.12 -7.40 11.51
CA LYS A 302 -7.58 -7.37 11.74
C LYS A 302 -7.96 -6.53 12.95
N LEU A 303 -7.29 -6.76 14.08
CA LEU A 303 -7.58 -6.01 15.32
C LEU A 303 -7.42 -4.50 15.13
N VAL A 304 -6.41 -4.05 14.37
CA VAL A 304 -6.22 -2.62 14.09
C VAL A 304 -7.37 -2.07 13.23
N GLN A 305 -7.87 -2.87 12.27
CA GLN A 305 -9.03 -2.51 11.47
C GLN A 305 -10.29 -2.43 12.32
N ASP A 306 -10.50 -3.40 13.22
CA ASP A 306 -11.64 -3.44 14.14
C ASP A 306 -11.60 -2.24 15.10
N ILE A 307 -10.43 -1.86 15.62
CA ILE A 307 -10.23 -0.66 16.44
C ILE A 307 -10.63 0.60 15.66
N VAL A 308 -10.12 0.78 14.44
CA VAL A 308 -10.43 1.97 13.61
C VAL A 308 -11.94 2.06 13.34
N ASN A 309 -12.58 0.94 12.99
CA ASN A 309 -14.01 0.90 12.74
C ASN A 309 -14.83 1.24 14.01
N ALA A 310 -14.39 0.77 15.18
CA ALA A 310 -15.04 1.10 16.45
C ALA A 310 -14.98 2.59 16.78
N TYR A 311 -13.83 3.24 16.56
CA TYR A 311 -13.69 4.69 16.74
C TYR A 311 -14.53 5.48 15.73
N GLN A 312 -14.54 5.10 14.45
CA GLN A 312 -15.37 5.75 13.43
C GLN A 312 -16.86 5.68 13.80
N LYS A 313 -17.34 4.50 14.20
CA LYS A 313 -18.72 4.32 14.63
C LYS A 313 -19.06 5.21 15.82
N TYR A 314 -18.18 5.29 16.82
CA TYR A 314 -18.38 6.16 17.97
C TYR A 314 -18.47 7.64 17.61
N GLU A 315 -17.64 8.10 16.66
CA GLU A 315 -17.66 9.49 16.16
C GLU A 315 -18.93 9.79 15.37
N GLU A 316 -19.40 8.85 14.53
CA GLU A 316 -20.66 8.96 13.78
C GLU A 316 -21.85 9.03 14.74
N ASP A 317 -21.93 8.17 15.75
CA ASP A 317 -22.99 8.16 16.76
C ASP A 317 -23.00 9.47 17.56
N LYS A 318 -21.82 10.02 17.90
CA LYS A 318 -21.69 11.30 18.59
C LYS A 318 -22.15 12.49 17.73
N ASN A 319 -21.90 12.45 16.44
CA ASN A 319 -22.35 13.48 15.51
C ASN A 319 -23.86 13.40 15.24
N ASN A 320 -24.42 12.19 15.15
CA ASN A 320 -25.85 11.94 14.95
C ASN A 320 -26.67 12.19 16.24
N GLY A 321 -26.11 12.00 17.43
CA GLY A 321 -26.77 12.28 18.73
C GLY A 321 -26.76 13.75 19.16
N ARG A 322 -26.24 14.64 18.31
CA ARG A 322 -26.27 16.12 18.52
C ARG A 322 -27.37 16.82 17.70
N SER A 323 -28.30 16.05 17.12
CA SER A 323 -29.50 16.55 16.41
C SER A 323 -30.67 16.63 17.37
#